data_1a3c71784eb8598fcaa3c4f3f33b42fd
#
_entry.id   1a3c71784eb8598fcaa3c4f3f33b42fd
#
_cell.length_a   1.000
_cell.length_b   1.000
_cell.length_c   1.000
_cell.angle_alpha   90.00
_cell.angle_beta   90.00
_cell.angle_gamma   90.00
#
_symmetry.space_group_name_H-M   'P 1'
#
loop_
_entity.id
_entity.type
_entity.pdbx_description
1 polymer ?
#
loop_
_entity_poly.entity_id
_entity_poly.type
_entity_poly.pdbx_seq_one_letter_code
_entity_poly.pdbx_strand_id
1 'polypeptide(L)'
;SLLPRYRCLIFGGLKVLVLHGDPESLAGWGLAHESIASGGEEKLAYWFRATGANLIACTHTCLPVIWSGKVDEKQRIVANNGAAGMGNLRADSRGLVTRIGFTSPFMEPLAAIARPGLHVSLMPVAYDIDAWLAQFDRLWPEGSPAAVSYRRRLIDGTHLVPEGIIFPSFR
;
A
#
# COMPACT_ATOMS: atom_id res chain seq x y z
N SER A 1 -15.15 17.55 -5.74
CA SER A 1 -14.21 17.17 -4.66
C SER A 1 -13.13 18.23 -4.55
N LEU A 2 -12.80 18.65 -3.33
CA LEU A 2 -11.71 19.60 -3.05
C LEU A 2 -10.35 18.89 -2.90
N LEU A 3 -10.33 17.56 -2.89
CA LEU A 3 -9.10 16.80 -2.75
C LEU A 3 -8.42 16.65 -4.11
N PRO A 4 -7.08 16.87 -4.18
CA PRO A 4 -6.33 16.67 -5.40
C PRO A 4 -6.25 15.18 -5.76
N ARG A 5 -6.12 14.87 -7.04
CA ARG A 5 -5.97 13.49 -7.54
C ARG A 5 -4.67 12.84 -7.04
N TYR A 6 -3.64 13.62 -6.81
CA TYR A 6 -2.35 13.20 -6.28
C TYR A 6 -1.68 14.36 -5.52
N ARG A 7 -0.68 14.03 -4.72
CA ARG A 7 0.22 15.01 -4.10
C ARG A 7 1.67 14.64 -4.37
N CYS A 8 2.47 15.66 -4.70
CA CYS A 8 3.93 15.55 -4.73
C CYS A 8 4.50 16.24 -3.49
N LEU A 9 5.33 15.53 -2.77
CA LEU A 9 6.03 16.02 -1.58
C LEU A 9 7.54 15.91 -1.82
N ILE A 10 8.31 16.85 -1.29
CA ILE A 10 9.76 16.73 -1.18
C ILE A 10 10.08 16.36 0.26
N PHE A 11 10.65 15.20 0.45
CA PHE A 11 11.00 14.66 1.75
C PHE A 11 12.46 14.19 1.73
N GLY A 12 13.32 14.88 2.48
CA GLY A 12 14.77 14.58 2.49
C GLY A 12 15.44 14.63 1.12
N GLY A 13 15.02 15.57 0.26
CA GLY A 13 15.51 15.67 -1.13
C GLY A 13 14.88 14.64 -2.08
N LEU A 14 14.04 13.74 -1.59
CA LEU A 14 13.33 12.75 -2.41
C LEU A 14 11.96 13.28 -2.82
N LYS A 15 11.59 13.08 -4.08
CA LYS A 15 10.25 13.35 -4.59
C LYS A 15 9.35 12.16 -4.30
N VAL A 16 8.38 12.35 -3.43
CA VAL A 16 7.36 11.38 -3.06
C VAL A 16 6.06 11.72 -3.77
N LEU A 17 5.56 10.82 -4.58
CA LEU A 17 4.24 10.90 -5.21
C LEU A 17 3.25 10.10 -4.37
N VAL A 18 2.21 10.78 -3.88
CA VAL A 18 1.12 10.16 -3.12
C VAL A 18 -0.14 10.20 -3.98
N LEU A 19 -0.77 9.03 -4.16
CA LEU A 19 -1.98 8.88 -4.98
C LEU A 19 -2.86 7.75 -4.46
N HIS A 20 -4.08 7.61 -4.98
CA HIS A 20 -4.99 6.54 -4.56
C HIS A 20 -4.77 5.26 -5.36
N GLY A 21 -4.96 5.25 -6.67
CA GLY A 21 -4.74 4.10 -7.55
C GLY A 21 -3.33 4.05 -8.15
N ASP A 22 -3.20 4.48 -9.39
CA ASP A 22 -1.92 4.60 -10.10
C ASP A 22 -1.79 5.97 -10.79
N PRO A 23 -0.63 6.31 -11.40
CA PRO A 23 -0.41 7.60 -12.04
C PRO A 23 -1.40 7.95 -13.17
N GLU A 24 -2.03 6.96 -13.78
CA GLU A 24 -2.97 7.15 -14.90
C GLU A 24 -4.41 7.26 -14.42
N SER A 25 -4.76 6.57 -13.30
CA SER A 25 -6.14 6.50 -12.82
C SER A 25 -6.24 6.44 -11.31
N LEU A 26 -7.23 7.16 -10.73
CA LEU A 26 -7.58 7.04 -9.31
C LEU A 26 -8.06 5.63 -8.93
N ALA A 27 -8.62 4.89 -9.87
CA ALA A 27 -9.05 3.51 -9.71
C ALA A 27 -8.16 2.54 -10.51
N GLY A 28 -6.90 2.92 -10.75
CA GLY A 28 -5.94 2.12 -11.49
C GLY A 28 -5.40 0.94 -10.68
N TRP A 29 -5.20 -0.19 -11.35
CA TRP A 29 -4.71 -1.44 -10.76
C TRP A 29 -3.24 -1.73 -11.08
N GLY A 30 -2.55 -0.82 -11.76
CA GLY A 30 -1.16 -1.05 -12.17
C GLY A 30 -0.16 -1.10 -11.01
N LEU A 31 -0.51 -0.58 -9.82
CA LEU A 31 0.27 -0.70 -8.58
C LEU A 31 -0.32 -1.74 -7.62
N ALA A 32 -1.14 -2.66 -8.13
CA ALA A 32 -1.65 -3.79 -7.38
C ALA A 32 -0.53 -4.80 -7.08
N HIS A 33 -0.70 -5.54 -5.97
CA HIS A 33 0.19 -6.63 -5.61
C HIS A 33 0.41 -7.60 -6.78
N GLU A 34 -0.66 -8.04 -7.42
CA GLU A 34 -0.64 -8.99 -8.53
C GLU A 34 0.06 -8.42 -9.77
N SER A 35 -0.15 -7.15 -10.06
CA SER A 35 0.49 -6.48 -11.20
C SER A 35 2.00 -6.37 -11.04
N ILE A 36 2.46 -6.12 -9.81
CA ILE A 36 3.88 -6.05 -9.48
C ILE A 36 4.48 -7.47 -9.45
N ALA A 37 3.79 -8.44 -8.85
CA ALA A 37 4.24 -9.83 -8.77
C ALA A 37 4.37 -10.51 -10.14
N SER A 38 3.55 -10.11 -11.12
CA SER A 38 3.59 -10.66 -12.49
C SER A 38 4.62 -10.00 -13.42
N GLY A 39 5.50 -9.14 -12.91
CA GLY A 39 6.58 -8.53 -13.68
C GLY A 39 6.23 -7.20 -14.34
N GLY A 40 5.42 -6.37 -13.70
CA GLY A 40 5.04 -5.04 -14.20
C GLY A 40 6.15 -3.98 -14.24
N GLU A 41 7.43 -4.37 -14.30
CA GLU A 41 8.58 -3.47 -14.16
C GLU A 41 8.68 -2.42 -15.28
N GLU A 42 8.32 -2.76 -16.50
CA GLU A 42 8.34 -1.80 -17.62
C GLU A 42 7.36 -0.64 -17.37
N LYS A 43 6.17 -0.95 -16.87
CA LYS A 43 5.15 0.05 -16.54
C LYS A 43 5.58 0.89 -15.33
N LEU A 44 6.19 0.28 -14.33
CA LEU A 44 6.79 1.00 -13.20
C LEU A 44 7.88 1.96 -13.69
N ALA A 45 8.79 1.50 -14.55
CA ALA A 45 9.86 2.32 -15.10
C ALA A 45 9.30 3.52 -15.90
N TYR A 46 8.28 3.30 -16.72
CA TYR A 46 7.58 4.37 -17.42
C TYR A 46 7.03 5.41 -16.44
N TRP A 47 6.32 5.00 -15.41
CA TRP A 47 5.74 5.93 -14.44
C TRP A 47 6.79 6.69 -13.62
N PHE A 48 7.88 6.03 -13.23
CA PHE A 48 8.97 6.72 -12.55
C PHE A 48 9.65 7.76 -13.42
N ARG A 49 9.82 7.49 -14.73
CA ARG A 49 10.33 8.47 -15.69
C ARG A 49 9.37 9.64 -15.88
N ALA A 50 8.10 9.34 -16.14
CA ALA A 50 7.07 10.34 -16.41
C ALA A 50 6.82 11.26 -15.20
N THR A 51 6.84 10.74 -13.98
CA THR A 51 6.57 11.52 -12.77
C THR A 51 7.82 12.13 -12.16
N GLY A 52 9.00 11.58 -12.45
CA GLY A 52 10.26 11.93 -11.79
C GLY A 52 10.30 11.55 -10.29
N ALA A 53 9.34 10.78 -9.79
CA ALA A 53 9.26 10.39 -8.38
C ALA A 53 10.42 9.47 -7.99
N ASN A 54 10.87 9.55 -6.74
CA ASN A 54 11.77 8.58 -6.13
C ASN A 54 10.98 7.47 -5.42
N LEU A 55 9.81 7.83 -4.89
CA LEU A 55 8.90 6.93 -4.20
C LEU A 55 7.47 7.22 -4.63
N ILE A 56 6.69 6.17 -4.87
CA ILE A 56 5.24 6.23 -5.08
C ILE A 56 4.57 5.54 -3.89
N ALA A 57 3.76 6.28 -3.15
CA ALA A 57 2.92 5.76 -2.08
C ALA A 57 1.47 5.74 -2.55
N CYS A 58 0.83 4.58 -2.50
CA CYS A 58 -0.53 4.38 -2.97
C CYS A 58 -1.33 3.44 -2.07
N THR A 59 -2.60 3.25 -2.44
CA THR A 59 -3.55 2.36 -1.77
C THR A 59 -4.49 1.71 -2.80
N HIS A 60 -5.81 1.85 -2.70
CA HIS A 60 -6.87 1.43 -3.63
C HIS A 60 -7.06 -0.07 -3.78
N THR A 61 -6.01 -0.79 -4.22
CA THR A 61 -6.11 -2.21 -4.61
C THR A 61 -6.25 -3.16 -3.44
N CYS A 62 -6.17 -2.61 -2.24
CA CYS A 62 -6.45 -3.29 -0.99
C CYS A 62 -5.54 -4.47 -0.63
N LEU A 63 -4.52 -4.79 -1.40
CA LEU A 63 -3.48 -5.75 -1.06
C LEU A 63 -2.15 -5.02 -0.91
N PRO A 64 -1.42 -5.22 0.20
CA PRO A 64 -0.17 -4.52 0.44
C PRO A 64 0.95 -5.05 -0.46
N VAL A 65 1.83 -4.15 -0.88
CA VAL A 65 3.05 -4.49 -1.59
C VAL A 65 4.10 -3.40 -1.41
N ILE A 66 5.35 -3.80 -1.19
CA ILE A 66 6.51 -2.94 -1.33
C ILE A 66 7.38 -3.49 -2.45
N TRP A 67 7.60 -2.68 -3.47
CA TRP A 67 8.57 -2.96 -4.52
C TRP A 67 9.77 -2.02 -4.40
N SER A 68 10.96 -2.53 -4.65
CA SER A 68 12.18 -1.72 -4.70
C SER A 68 13.07 -2.19 -5.83
N GLY A 69 13.42 -1.28 -6.74
CA GLY A 69 14.25 -1.60 -7.89
C GLY A 69 14.98 -0.39 -8.43
N LYS A 70 15.76 -0.59 -9.49
CA LYS A 70 16.44 0.47 -10.23
C LYS A 70 15.67 0.84 -11.49
N VAL A 71 15.53 2.13 -11.72
CA VAL A 71 15.09 2.70 -12.99
C VAL A 71 16.10 3.77 -13.38
N ASP A 72 16.75 3.58 -14.53
CA ASP A 72 17.83 4.46 -15.01
C ASP A 72 18.92 4.68 -13.93
N GLU A 73 19.44 3.58 -13.39
CA GLU A 73 20.43 3.51 -12.31
C GLU A 73 20.01 4.16 -10.97
N LYS A 74 18.83 4.73 -10.89
CA LYS A 74 18.28 5.35 -9.67
C LYS A 74 17.36 4.40 -8.94
N GLN A 75 17.59 4.29 -7.64
CA GLN A 75 16.70 3.52 -6.78
C GLN A 75 15.30 4.11 -6.73
N ARG A 76 14.30 3.25 -6.87
CA ARG A 76 12.88 3.59 -6.85
C ARG A 76 12.14 2.67 -5.89
N ILE A 77 11.08 3.18 -5.29
CA ILE A 77 10.27 2.42 -4.33
C ILE A 77 8.79 2.66 -4.66
N VAL A 78 8.02 1.59 -4.66
CA VAL A 78 6.56 1.64 -4.57
C VAL A 78 6.16 1.10 -3.20
N ALA A 79 5.26 1.79 -2.51
CA ALA A 79 4.66 1.34 -1.27
C ALA A 79 3.14 1.45 -1.36
N ASN A 80 2.48 0.32 -1.53
CA ASN A 80 1.03 0.20 -1.46
C ASN A 80 0.68 -0.38 -0.08
N ASN A 81 -0.05 0.38 0.74
CA ASN A 81 -0.37 -0.07 2.09
C ASN A 81 -1.56 -1.07 2.14
N GLY A 82 -2.16 -1.39 1.01
CA GLY A 82 -3.39 -2.19 1.02
C GLY A 82 -4.55 -1.40 1.58
N ALA A 83 -5.00 -1.70 2.80
CA ALA A 83 -6.12 -1.03 3.45
C ALA A 83 -5.79 -0.65 4.90
N ALA A 84 -6.20 0.56 5.31
CA ALA A 84 -6.01 1.03 6.69
C ALA A 84 -7.12 0.54 7.64
N GLY A 85 -8.30 0.25 7.14
CA GLY A 85 -9.48 -0.14 7.94
C GLY A 85 -9.97 -1.56 7.70
N MET A 86 -9.16 -2.43 7.10
CA MET A 86 -9.49 -3.85 6.86
C MET A 86 -8.25 -4.72 7.04
N GLY A 87 -8.44 -6.00 7.33
CA GLY A 87 -7.36 -6.97 7.38
C GLY A 87 -6.61 -7.08 6.05
N ASN A 88 -5.31 -7.10 6.10
CA ASN A 88 -4.41 -7.14 4.93
C ASN A 88 -3.73 -8.49 4.77
N LEU A 89 -3.61 -9.25 5.84
CA LEU A 89 -2.99 -10.57 5.87
C LEU A 89 -3.98 -11.62 6.34
N ARG A 90 -3.58 -12.87 6.18
CA ARG A 90 -4.36 -14.02 6.63
C ARG A 90 -4.49 -14.02 8.15
N ALA A 91 -5.72 -14.12 8.63
CA ALA A 91 -6.07 -14.14 10.05
C ALA A 91 -5.52 -12.93 10.84
N ASP A 92 -5.37 -11.78 10.19
CA ASP A 92 -4.94 -10.53 10.81
C ASP A 92 -5.92 -9.42 10.45
N SER A 93 -6.63 -8.90 11.42
CA SER A 93 -7.63 -7.85 11.24
C SER A 93 -7.03 -6.44 11.18
N ARG A 94 -5.74 -6.29 11.51
CA ARG A 94 -5.10 -4.97 11.54
C ARG A 94 -5.07 -4.32 10.16
N GLY A 95 -5.33 -3.02 10.12
CA GLY A 95 -5.08 -2.19 8.95
C GLY A 95 -3.59 -1.92 8.75
N LEU A 96 -3.22 -1.33 7.62
CA LEU A 96 -1.85 -0.91 7.34
C LEU A 96 -1.80 0.54 6.87
N VAL A 97 -0.76 1.25 7.30
CA VAL A 97 -0.41 2.59 6.80
C VAL A 97 1.04 2.62 6.35
N THR A 98 1.35 3.43 5.35
CA THR A 98 2.73 3.65 4.91
C THR A 98 3.37 4.73 5.77
N ARG A 99 4.49 4.39 6.44
CA ARG A 99 5.37 5.35 7.10
C ARG A 99 6.62 5.57 6.25
N ILE A 100 6.95 6.84 6.00
CA ILE A 100 8.20 7.25 5.36
C ILE A 100 8.95 8.10 6.40
N GLY A 101 10.20 7.75 6.68
CA GLY A 101 10.99 8.42 7.72
C GLY A 101 12.49 8.32 7.49
N PHE A 102 13.26 9.12 8.24
CA PHE A 102 14.74 9.10 8.23
C PHE A 102 15.32 8.06 9.19
N THR A 103 14.50 7.60 10.14
CA THR A 103 14.88 6.66 11.19
C THR A 103 13.98 5.44 11.15
N SER A 104 14.44 4.35 11.72
CA SER A 104 13.63 3.17 11.96
C SER A 104 12.32 3.53 12.69
N PRO A 105 11.22 2.84 12.42
CA PRO A 105 10.00 3.01 13.19
C PRO A 105 10.22 2.57 14.64
N PHE A 106 9.44 3.12 15.56
CA PHE A 106 9.48 2.77 16.99
C PHE A 106 8.75 1.45 17.32
N MET A 107 7.94 0.95 16.36
CA MET A 107 7.26 -0.34 16.44
C MET A 107 7.72 -1.23 15.29
N GLU A 108 7.62 -2.54 15.47
CA GLU A 108 7.91 -3.52 14.43
C GLU A 108 6.99 -3.29 13.22
N PRO A 109 7.54 -2.98 12.04
CA PRO A 109 6.74 -2.88 10.82
C PRO A 109 6.39 -4.28 10.31
N LEU A 110 5.29 -4.41 9.59
CA LEU A 110 4.93 -5.65 8.91
C LEU A 110 5.87 -5.96 7.75
N ALA A 111 6.26 -4.91 7.04
CA ALA A 111 7.22 -4.96 5.94
C ALA A 111 7.97 -3.64 5.86
N ALA A 112 9.25 -3.64 5.51
CA ALA A 112 10.04 -2.43 5.38
C ALA A 112 11.17 -2.55 4.37
N ILE A 113 11.50 -1.41 3.77
CA ILE A 113 12.76 -1.20 3.07
C ILE A 113 13.53 -0.13 3.84
N ALA A 114 14.72 -0.50 4.32
CA ALA A 114 15.64 0.41 4.99
C ALA A 114 16.83 0.70 4.08
N ARG A 115 17.20 1.97 3.98
CA ARG A 115 18.39 2.47 3.29
C ARG A 115 19.02 3.59 4.12
N PRO A 116 20.28 3.94 3.90
CA PRO A 116 20.86 5.08 4.58
C PRO A 116 19.99 6.34 4.43
N GLY A 117 19.48 6.85 5.55
CA GLY A 117 18.63 8.04 5.57
C GLY A 117 17.21 7.89 5.01
N LEU A 118 16.73 6.67 4.78
CA LEU A 118 15.36 6.43 4.32
C LEU A 118 14.82 5.10 4.84
N HIS A 119 13.69 5.16 5.53
CA HIS A 119 12.92 4.00 5.95
C HIS A 119 11.50 4.11 5.39
N VAL A 120 11.10 3.13 4.59
CA VAL A 120 9.73 2.99 4.06
C VAL A 120 9.15 1.74 4.66
N SER A 121 8.08 1.88 5.43
CA SER A 121 7.54 0.81 6.25
C SER A 121 6.02 0.73 6.13
N LEU A 122 5.49 -0.47 6.08
CA LEU A 122 4.07 -0.75 6.25
C LEU A 122 3.83 -1.03 7.74
N MET A 123 3.17 -0.09 8.40
CA MET A 123 2.94 -0.13 9.84
C MET A 123 1.57 -0.70 10.13
N PRO A 124 1.46 -1.74 11.01
CA PRO A 124 0.17 -2.25 11.42
C PRO A 124 -0.56 -1.24 12.31
N VAL A 125 -1.86 -1.10 12.06
CA VAL A 125 -2.78 -0.26 12.85
C VAL A 125 -3.80 -1.17 13.50
N ALA A 126 -3.71 -1.31 14.81
CA ALA A 126 -4.70 -2.01 15.60
C ALA A 126 -5.90 -1.09 15.89
N TYR A 127 -7.07 -1.66 15.88
CA TYR A 127 -8.33 -1.01 16.25
C TYR A 127 -9.28 -2.04 16.88
N ASP A 128 -10.33 -1.57 17.55
CA ASP A 128 -11.36 -2.42 18.12
C ASP A 128 -12.19 -3.05 16.99
N ILE A 129 -11.86 -4.29 16.65
CA ILE A 129 -12.51 -5.01 15.54
C ILE A 129 -13.98 -5.31 15.85
N ASP A 130 -14.32 -5.59 17.09
CA ASP A 130 -15.69 -5.93 17.48
C ASP A 130 -16.59 -4.69 17.38
N ALA A 131 -16.11 -3.55 17.86
CA ALA A 131 -16.82 -2.28 17.71
C ALA A 131 -16.95 -1.89 16.21
N TRP A 132 -15.93 -2.14 15.41
CA TRP A 132 -15.95 -1.87 13.96
C TRP A 132 -16.94 -2.79 13.24
N LEU A 133 -16.95 -4.09 13.53
CA LEU A 133 -17.91 -5.03 12.95
C LEU A 133 -19.34 -4.68 13.33
N ALA A 134 -19.59 -4.33 14.59
CA ALA A 134 -20.92 -3.89 15.02
C ALA A 134 -21.39 -2.64 14.26
N GLN A 135 -20.48 -1.68 13.99
CA GLN A 135 -20.80 -0.51 13.19
C GLN A 135 -21.00 -0.88 11.71
N PHE A 136 -20.16 -1.76 11.17
CA PHE A 136 -20.26 -2.22 9.79
C PHE A 136 -21.61 -2.89 9.53
N ASP A 137 -22.01 -3.85 10.40
CA ASP A 137 -23.27 -4.58 10.26
C ASP A 137 -24.51 -3.68 10.41
N ARG A 138 -24.40 -2.62 11.20
CA ARG A 138 -25.46 -1.60 11.30
C ARG A 138 -25.61 -0.76 10.02
N LEU A 139 -24.49 -0.43 9.34
CA LEU A 139 -24.49 0.36 8.12
C LEU A 139 -24.80 -0.45 6.87
N TRP A 140 -24.38 -1.71 6.85
CA TRP A 140 -24.55 -2.64 5.74
C TRP A 140 -25.17 -3.95 6.21
N PRO A 141 -26.51 -4.05 6.17
CA PRO A 141 -27.21 -5.27 6.59
C PRO A 141 -26.77 -6.50 5.80
N GLU A 142 -26.96 -7.67 6.40
CA GLU A 142 -26.70 -8.94 5.74
C GLU A 142 -27.34 -9.02 4.35
N GLY A 143 -26.60 -9.55 3.36
CA GLY A 143 -27.02 -9.62 1.96
C GLY A 143 -26.82 -8.32 1.16
N SER A 144 -26.46 -7.19 1.80
CA SER A 144 -26.10 -5.99 1.03
C SER A 144 -24.80 -6.20 0.25
N PRO A 145 -24.58 -5.51 -0.89
CA PRO A 145 -23.36 -5.66 -1.69
C PRO A 145 -22.08 -5.44 -0.88
N ALA A 146 -22.07 -4.49 0.05
CA ALA A 146 -20.93 -4.20 0.90
C ALA A 146 -20.70 -5.33 1.92
N ALA A 147 -21.76 -5.86 2.55
CA ALA A 147 -21.65 -6.98 3.48
C ALA A 147 -21.09 -8.24 2.78
N VAL A 148 -21.61 -8.55 1.59
CA VAL A 148 -21.15 -9.70 0.79
C VAL A 148 -19.66 -9.54 0.40
N SER A 149 -19.24 -8.32 0.02
CA SER A 149 -17.89 -8.07 -0.49
C SER A 149 -16.83 -7.95 0.62
N TYR A 150 -17.15 -7.36 1.76
CA TYR A 150 -16.13 -6.91 2.70
C TYR A 150 -16.20 -7.56 4.08
N ARG A 151 -17.38 -8.05 4.56
CA ARG A 151 -17.51 -8.52 5.93
C ARG A 151 -16.55 -9.65 6.27
N ARG A 152 -16.44 -10.63 5.38
CA ARG A 152 -15.53 -11.76 5.56
C ARG A 152 -14.06 -11.28 5.63
N ARG A 153 -13.71 -10.31 4.83
CA ARG A 153 -12.36 -9.75 4.81
C ARG A 153 -12.01 -9.01 6.11
N LEU A 154 -12.98 -8.33 6.72
CA LEU A 154 -12.78 -7.69 8.04
C LEU A 154 -12.41 -8.71 9.11
N ILE A 155 -12.95 -9.93 9.03
CA ILE A 155 -12.74 -11.01 10.01
C ILE A 155 -11.48 -11.83 9.68
N ASP A 156 -11.40 -12.34 8.44
CA ASP A 156 -10.42 -13.34 8.03
C ASP A 156 -9.14 -12.72 7.43
N GLY A 157 -9.19 -11.43 7.07
CA GLY A 157 -8.13 -10.79 6.30
C GLY A 157 -8.12 -11.26 4.84
N THR A 158 -6.92 -11.48 4.31
CA THR A 158 -6.71 -11.92 2.92
C THR A 158 -5.97 -13.27 2.88
N HIS A 159 -5.59 -13.70 1.67
CA HIS A 159 -4.74 -14.89 1.50
C HIS A 159 -3.23 -14.59 1.69
N LEU A 160 -2.83 -13.31 1.74
CA LEU A 160 -1.42 -12.92 1.84
C LEU A 160 -0.81 -13.27 3.20
N VAL A 161 0.46 -13.57 3.15
CA VAL A 161 1.36 -13.72 4.31
C VAL A 161 2.49 -12.68 4.22
N PRO A 162 3.19 -12.35 5.32
CA PRO A 162 4.19 -11.29 5.33
C PRO A 162 5.28 -11.45 4.26
N GLU A 163 5.69 -12.67 3.98
CA GLU A 163 6.75 -13.00 3.01
C GLU A 163 6.36 -12.64 1.56
N GLY A 164 5.07 -12.56 1.27
CA GLY A 164 4.54 -12.22 -0.06
C GLY A 164 4.41 -10.73 -0.33
N ILE A 165 4.87 -9.84 0.55
CA ILE A 165 4.63 -8.40 0.42
C ILE A 165 5.79 -7.67 -0.24
N ILE A 166 7.04 -8.12 -0.03
CA ILE A 166 8.24 -7.43 -0.51
C ILE A 166 8.71 -8.04 -1.82
N PHE A 167 8.75 -7.22 -2.86
CA PHE A 167 9.29 -7.56 -4.17
C PHE A 167 10.54 -6.74 -4.46
N PRO A 168 11.75 -7.31 -4.29
CA PRO A 168 12.95 -6.73 -4.87
C PRO A 168 12.86 -6.86 -6.39
N SER A 169 13.35 -5.86 -7.15
CA SER A 169 13.50 -6.06 -8.59
C SER A 169 14.50 -7.20 -8.84
N PHE A 170 14.13 -8.12 -9.70
CA PHE A 170 15.08 -9.05 -10.27
C PHE A 170 16.07 -8.24 -11.13
N ARG A 171 17.36 -8.58 -10.98
CA ARG A 171 18.47 -7.95 -11.71
C ARG A 171 18.36 -8.19 -13.20
#